data_a208f91b989fdbf2bbcdaf9246b0e9f9
#
_entry.id   a208f91b989fdbf2bbcdaf9246b0e9f9
#
_cell.length_a   1.000
_cell.length_b   1.000
_cell.length_c   1.000
_cell.angle_alpha   90.00
_cell.angle_beta   90.00
_cell.angle_gamma   90.00
#
_symmetry.space_group_name_H-M   'P 1'
#
loop_
_entity.id
_entity.type
_entity.pdbx_description
1 polymer ?
#
loop_
_entity_poly.entity_id
_entity_poly.type
_entity_poly.pdbx_seq_one_letter_code
_entity_poly.pdbx_strand_id
1 'polypeptide(L)'
;MKGKSKIVNELKLITGDKHVITSKWGKEPFSKGWRYGEGETLAVVKPGTLLEIWKILQKCVEYDVIVIMQAANTGLTGGSTPFGKGYDRSIIVVNTLRIKSIQIIDNGNQVIALPGSSLYDLENILKPLEKEPHSVIGSTSIGASIVGGVCNNSGGSLVHRGPAYTEFALYAKVNKNGKLELVNELDINLGSSPEEILINLENNNYNSSDILKSKKLGSDDKYSEIVRGIDEKTAARFNADKRLLHTASGSAGKIAVFALRLDTYKAPKKSKVFYVGSNNQDDFWKIRRDILSNFKELPRLGDYMHRDCYDAAKKYSKDTFVVIEKLGTNFLPSLFEFKRIVDIIAEKVKFLPEKFSDKLMQFLSNFWPNHLPKKMEVFRDQFEHHWIIEMTNDGINEAETYFKDFFKEKEGDFFICNSYEGKKAMLHRYVSASAIGRYQALNKKNIGEMMSLDIAFPRNEKNWLENLPKEINDKLELKFYYGHLFCHVFHHNYILKKGVDAKKLKEELLEIYDRRGAQYPAEH
;
A
#
# COMPACT_ATOMS: atom_id res chain seq x y z
N MET A 1 -17.90 -25.37 -23.11
CA MET A 1 -18.20 -24.03 -23.69
C MET A 1 -19.61 -23.54 -23.32
N LYS A 2 -20.68 -24.35 -23.35
CA LYS A 2 -22.06 -23.92 -23.02
C LYS A 2 -22.22 -23.28 -21.61
N GLY A 3 -21.59 -23.81 -20.58
CA GLY A 3 -21.67 -23.27 -19.21
C GLY A 3 -21.00 -21.89 -19.05
N LYS A 4 -19.87 -21.67 -19.72
CA LYS A 4 -19.14 -20.36 -19.67
C LYS A 4 -19.93 -19.22 -20.28
N SER A 5 -20.66 -19.48 -21.38
CA SER A 5 -21.53 -18.47 -22.00
C SER A 5 -22.77 -18.18 -21.13
N LYS A 6 -23.29 -19.18 -20.43
CA LYS A 6 -24.49 -19.07 -19.62
C LYS A 6 -24.26 -18.18 -18.40
N ILE A 7 -23.18 -18.42 -17.64
CA ILE A 7 -22.87 -17.57 -16.48
C ILE A 7 -22.60 -16.12 -16.90
N VAL A 8 -21.90 -15.88 -18.01
CA VAL A 8 -21.64 -14.51 -18.50
C VAL A 8 -22.95 -13.78 -18.78
N ASN A 9 -23.94 -14.48 -19.37
CA ASN A 9 -25.26 -13.88 -19.62
C ASN A 9 -26.02 -13.57 -18.33
N GLU A 10 -25.97 -14.46 -17.32
CA GLU A 10 -26.56 -14.20 -16.00
C GLU A 10 -25.93 -12.96 -15.35
N LEU A 11 -24.59 -12.83 -15.42
CA LEU A 11 -23.89 -11.68 -14.88
C LEU A 11 -24.29 -10.36 -15.59
N LYS A 12 -24.53 -10.42 -16.89
CA LYS A 12 -25.02 -9.27 -17.68
C LYS A 12 -26.46 -8.86 -17.28
N LEU A 13 -27.31 -9.84 -16.96
CA LEU A 13 -28.66 -9.56 -16.47
C LEU A 13 -28.65 -8.86 -15.10
N ILE A 14 -27.65 -9.15 -14.26
CA ILE A 14 -27.52 -8.54 -12.93
C ILE A 14 -26.99 -7.11 -13.02
N THR A 15 -25.91 -6.88 -13.77
CA THR A 15 -25.17 -5.61 -13.74
C THR A 15 -25.35 -4.74 -14.99
N GLY A 16 -25.96 -5.27 -16.03
CA GLY A 16 -26.02 -4.68 -17.37
C GLY A 16 -24.79 -5.00 -18.24
N ASP A 17 -24.99 -5.10 -19.53
CA ASP A 17 -23.97 -5.52 -20.52
C ASP A 17 -22.66 -4.72 -20.44
N LYS A 18 -22.75 -3.41 -20.28
CA LYS A 18 -21.60 -2.49 -20.23
C LYS A 18 -20.68 -2.72 -19.03
N HIS A 19 -21.13 -3.46 -18.03
CA HIS A 19 -20.42 -3.74 -16.79
C HIS A 19 -19.85 -5.17 -16.71
N VAL A 20 -19.99 -5.95 -17.79
CA VAL A 20 -19.37 -7.28 -17.92
C VAL A 20 -18.39 -7.29 -19.08
N ILE A 21 -17.11 -7.29 -18.75
CA ILE A 21 -16.02 -7.22 -19.73
C ILE A 21 -15.56 -8.64 -20.06
N THR A 22 -15.64 -9.02 -21.33
CA THR A 22 -15.25 -10.36 -21.82
C THR A 22 -14.13 -10.30 -22.86
N SER A 23 -13.90 -9.14 -23.48
CA SER A 23 -12.85 -8.97 -24.48
C SER A 23 -11.47 -9.11 -23.84
N LYS A 24 -10.54 -9.75 -24.54
CA LYS A 24 -9.16 -9.97 -24.06
C LYS A 24 -8.50 -8.66 -23.63
N TRP A 25 -8.56 -7.66 -24.49
CA TRP A 25 -7.98 -6.35 -24.24
C TRP A 25 -8.62 -5.61 -23.05
N GLY A 26 -9.94 -5.66 -22.93
CA GLY A 26 -10.67 -5.01 -21.83
C GLY A 26 -10.38 -5.64 -20.46
N LYS A 27 -10.09 -6.95 -20.41
CA LYS A 27 -9.80 -7.68 -19.18
C LYS A 27 -8.35 -7.51 -18.69
N GLU A 28 -7.44 -7.15 -19.57
CA GLU A 28 -6.00 -7.10 -19.28
C GLU A 28 -5.66 -6.27 -18.03
N PRO A 29 -6.19 -5.03 -17.82
CA PRO A 29 -5.86 -4.23 -16.63
C PRO A 29 -6.31 -4.87 -15.32
N PHE A 30 -7.30 -5.77 -15.37
CA PHE A 30 -7.86 -6.46 -14.21
C PHE A 30 -7.22 -7.83 -13.96
N SER A 31 -6.56 -8.38 -14.98
CA SER A 31 -5.92 -9.70 -14.95
C SER A 31 -4.43 -9.64 -14.65
N LYS A 32 -3.87 -8.44 -14.50
CA LYS A 32 -2.47 -8.19 -14.22
C LYS A 32 -2.32 -7.28 -13.00
N GLY A 33 -1.51 -7.71 -12.05
CA GLY A 33 -1.21 -6.94 -10.85
C GLY A 33 -0.21 -5.82 -11.12
N TRP A 34 -0.09 -4.90 -10.18
CA TRP A 34 0.83 -3.76 -10.26
C TRP A 34 2.30 -4.20 -10.42
N ARG A 35 2.74 -5.15 -9.61
CA ARG A 35 4.10 -5.73 -9.68
C ARG A 35 4.06 -7.24 -9.88
N TYR A 36 3.05 -7.91 -9.37
CA TYR A 36 3.00 -9.33 -9.26
C TYR A 36 1.59 -9.86 -9.54
N GLY A 37 1.52 -11.04 -10.15
CA GLY A 37 0.27 -11.69 -10.53
C GLY A 37 -0.18 -11.31 -11.95
N GLU A 38 -0.30 -12.34 -12.81
CA GLU A 38 -0.87 -12.25 -14.15
C GLU A 38 -1.47 -13.59 -14.51
N GLY A 39 -2.71 -13.61 -15.01
CA GLY A 39 -3.38 -14.85 -15.40
C GLY A 39 -4.62 -14.60 -16.24
N GLU A 40 -5.32 -15.68 -16.57
CA GLU A 40 -6.51 -15.61 -17.40
C GLU A 40 -7.78 -15.51 -16.55
N THR A 41 -8.72 -14.67 -16.98
CA THR A 41 -10.07 -14.58 -16.41
C THR A 41 -11.13 -14.76 -17.49
N LEU A 42 -12.25 -15.39 -17.13
CA LEU A 42 -13.40 -15.55 -18.02
C LEU A 42 -14.06 -14.20 -18.29
N ALA A 43 -14.36 -13.46 -17.24
CA ALA A 43 -14.95 -12.14 -17.32
C ALA A 43 -14.54 -11.28 -16.12
N VAL A 44 -14.63 -9.95 -16.30
CA VAL A 44 -14.57 -8.95 -15.23
C VAL A 44 -15.96 -8.35 -15.08
N VAL A 45 -16.49 -8.38 -13.87
CA VAL A 45 -17.82 -7.82 -13.56
C VAL A 45 -17.65 -6.62 -12.64
N LYS A 46 -18.37 -5.54 -12.95
CA LYS A 46 -18.29 -4.26 -12.21
C LYS A 46 -19.65 -3.92 -11.59
N PRO A 47 -20.01 -4.55 -10.45
CA PRO A 47 -21.28 -4.24 -9.77
C PRO A 47 -21.38 -2.77 -9.37
N GLY A 48 -22.58 -2.23 -9.32
CA GLY A 48 -22.89 -0.87 -8.91
C GLY A 48 -23.52 -0.78 -7.52
N THR A 49 -23.97 -1.92 -6.97
CA THR A 49 -24.61 -2.00 -5.64
C THR A 49 -24.13 -3.20 -4.86
N LEU A 50 -24.30 -3.17 -3.52
CA LEU A 50 -24.00 -4.31 -2.66
C LEU A 50 -24.89 -5.50 -3.00
N LEU A 51 -26.14 -5.27 -3.36
CA LEU A 51 -27.07 -6.32 -3.77
C LEU A 51 -26.65 -6.98 -5.08
N GLU A 52 -26.07 -6.23 -6.02
CA GLU A 52 -25.48 -6.83 -7.24
C GLU A 52 -24.32 -7.75 -6.91
N ILE A 53 -23.42 -7.37 -5.96
CA ILE A 53 -22.33 -8.27 -5.51
C ILE A 53 -22.93 -9.57 -4.97
N TRP A 54 -23.93 -9.48 -4.11
CA TRP A 54 -24.58 -10.65 -3.52
C TRP A 54 -25.13 -11.61 -4.59
N LYS A 55 -25.90 -11.09 -5.56
CA LYS A 55 -26.44 -11.86 -6.67
C LYS A 55 -25.35 -12.47 -7.57
N ILE A 56 -24.26 -11.73 -7.82
CA ILE A 56 -23.09 -12.24 -8.56
C ILE A 56 -22.49 -13.44 -7.83
N LEU A 57 -22.26 -13.32 -6.51
CA LEU A 57 -21.68 -14.40 -5.71
C LEU A 57 -22.59 -15.64 -5.69
N GLN A 58 -23.91 -15.46 -5.58
CA GLN A 58 -24.87 -16.57 -5.69
C GLN A 58 -24.72 -17.31 -7.02
N LYS A 59 -24.61 -16.58 -8.14
CA LYS A 59 -24.37 -17.19 -9.46
C LYS A 59 -23.00 -17.84 -9.57
N CYS A 60 -21.96 -17.24 -9.00
CA CYS A 60 -20.63 -17.85 -8.99
C CYS A 60 -20.61 -19.18 -8.22
N VAL A 61 -21.32 -19.28 -7.11
CA VAL A 61 -21.48 -20.55 -6.37
C VAL A 61 -22.30 -21.57 -7.19
N GLU A 62 -23.43 -21.16 -7.78
CA GLU A 62 -24.28 -22.02 -8.62
C GLU A 62 -23.51 -22.64 -9.80
N TYR A 63 -22.63 -21.85 -10.43
CA TYR A 63 -21.85 -22.29 -11.61
C TYR A 63 -20.46 -22.82 -11.26
N ASP A 64 -20.13 -22.96 -9.97
CA ASP A 64 -18.84 -23.44 -9.47
C ASP A 64 -17.64 -22.73 -10.13
N VAL A 65 -17.62 -21.42 -10.12
CA VAL A 65 -16.52 -20.59 -10.63
C VAL A 65 -15.75 -19.92 -9.51
N ILE A 66 -14.47 -19.70 -9.73
CA ILE A 66 -13.59 -19.00 -8.80
C ILE A 66 -13.90 -17.50 -8.87
N VAL A 67 -14.00 -16.86 -7.70
CA VAL A 67 -14.18 -15.41 -7.56
C VAL A 67 -12.89 -14.78 -7.04
N ILE A 68 -12.45 -13.72 -7.70
CA ILE A 68 -11.40 -12.84 -7.20
C ILE A 68 -12.03 -11.46 -6.98
N MET A 69 -12.09 -11.03 -5.71
CA MET A 69 -12.53 -9.67 -5.38
C MET A 69 -11.39 -8.68 -5.66
N GLN A 70 -11.71 -7.58 -6.31
CA GLN A 70 -10.73 -6.57 -6.69
C GLN A 70 -11.31 -5.17 -6.52
N ALA A 71 -10.52 -4.25 -5.98
CA ALA A 71 -10.80 -2.81 -6.02
C ALA A 71 -9.82 -2.11 -6.97
N ALA A 72 -8.91 -1.26 -6.46
CA ALA A 72 -7.97 -0.49 -7.28
C ALA A 72 -6.78 -1.31 -7.84
N ASN A 73 -6.62 -2.56 -7.45
CA ASN A 73 -5.54 -3.45 -7.90
C ASN A 73 -4.13 -2.86 -7.65
N THR A 74 -3.94 -2.19 -6.53
CA THR A 74 -2.68 -1.53 -6.14
C THR A 74 -1.76 -2.40 -5.27
N GLY A 75 -2.25 -3.57 -4.83
CA GLY A 75 -1.49 -4.51 -4.01
C GLY A 75 -0.27 -5.06 -4.74
N LEU A 76 0.83 -5.27 -4.00
CA LEU A 76 2.11 -5.69 -4.57
C LEU A 76 2.34 -7.21 -4.50
N THR A 77 1.43 -7.95 -3.84
CA THR A 77 1.54 -9.41 -3.62
C THR A 77 0.71 -10.25 -4.60
N GLY A 78 -0.06 -9.62 -5.48
CA GLY A 78 -0.88 -10.29 -6.51
C GLY A 78 -2.19 -10.89 -6.00
N GLY A 79 -2.62 -10.56 -4.77
CA GLY A 79 -3.84 -11.13 -4.15
C GLY A 79 -5.16 -10.75 -4.84
N SER A 80 -5.17 -9.73 -5.68
CA SER A 80 -6.36 -9.23 -6.40
C SER A 80 -6.40 -9.61 -7.88
N THR A 81 -5.51 -10.50 -8.35
CA THR A 81 -5.44 -10.94 -9.74
C THR A 81 -5.28 -12.45 -9.83
N PRO A 82 -5.68 -13.08 -10.94
CA PRO A 82 -5.29 -14.47 -11.21
C PRO A 82 -3.77 -14.58 -11.32
N PHE A 83 -3.25 -15.80 -11.07
CA PHE A 83 -1.83 -16.10 -11.16
C PHE A 83 -1.57 -17.35 -12.03
N GLY A 84 -0.99 -17.15 -13.20
CA GLY A 84 -0.69 -18.26 -14.12
C GLY A 84 -1.94 -18.93 -14.71
N LYS A 85 -1.82 -20.24 -15.01
CA LYS A 85 -2.84 -21.03 -15.71
C LYS A 85 -3.29 -22.28 -14.94
N GLY A 86 -2.84 -22.46 -13.70
CA GLY A 86 -3.03 -23.70 -12.93
C GLY A 86 -4.38 -23.83 -12.23
N TYR A 87 -5.39 -23.07 -12.62
CA TYR A 87 -6.72 -23.13 -12.00
C TYR A 87 -7.57 -24.25 -12.64
N ASP A 88 -8.27 -24.99 -11.79
CA ASP A 88 -9.16 -26.09 -12.20
C ASP A 88 -10.51 -25.59 -12.75
N ARG A 89 -10.86 -24.34 -12.51
CA ARG A 89 -12.16 -23.72 -12.87
C ARG A 89 -11.96 -22.35 -13.51
N SER A 90 -13.03 -21.83 -14.11
CA SER A 90 -13.05 -20.49 -14.66
C SER A 90 -13.03 -19.44 -13.55
N ILE A 91 -12.39 -18.31 -13.81
CA ILE A 91 -12.25 -17.20 -12.87
C ILE A 91 -13.14 -16.03 -13.30
N ILE A 92 -13.88 -15.47 -12.36
CA ILE A 92 -14.56 -14.17 -12.48
C ILE A 92 -13.86 -13.18 -11.54
N VAL A 93 -13.43 -12.05 -12.09
CA VAL A 93 -12.95 -10.90 -11.28
C VAL A 93 -14.15 -10.00 -11.00
N VAL A 94 -14.44 -9.74 -9.73
CA VAL A 94 -15.50 -8.82 -9.30
C VAL A 94 -14.83 -7.52 -8.84
N ASN A 95 -14.90 -6.49 -9.68
CA ASN A 95 -14.29 -5.20 -9.43
C ASN A 95 -15.28 -4.25 -8.76
N THR A 96 -14.98 -3.83 -7.53
CA THR A 96 -15.88 -3.11 -6.63
C THR A 96 -15.82 -1.59 -6.74
N LEU A 97 -14.99 -1.02 -7.60
CA LEU A 97 -14.72 0.43 -7.64
C LEU A 97 -15.94 1.32 -7.91
N ARG A 98 -17.06 0.76 -8.37
CA ARG A 98 -18.32 1.52 -8.55
C ARG A 98 -19.09 1.73 -7.25
N ILE A 99 -18.79 0.98 -6.20
CA ILE A 99 -19.51 1.00 -4.92
C ILE A 99 -18.70 1.81 -3.92
N LYS A 100 -18.85 3.13 -3.96
CA LYS A 100 -18.12 4.10 -3.17
C LYS A 100 -19.05 4.80 -2.21
N SER A 101 -18.93 4.49 -0.92
CA SER A 101 -19.60 5.26 0.13
C SER A 101 -18.79 5.14 1.41
N ILE A 102 -18.64 6.25 2.11
CA ILE A 102 -18.07 6.33 3.45
C ILE A 102 -19.09 7.03 4.32
N GLN A 103 -19.62 6.31 5.31
CA GLN A 103 -20.64 6.80 6.23
C GLN A 103 -19.97 7.16 7.54
N ILE A 104 -20.16 8.40 7.99
CA ILE A 104 -19.63 8.89 9.26
C ILE A 104 -20.61 8.48 10.35
N ILE A 105 -20.12 7.81 11.38
CA ILE A 105 -20.89 7.39 12.55
C ILE A 105 -20.21 7.84 13.85
N ASP A 106 -20.91 7.75 14.97
CA ASP A 106 -20.41 8.10 16.31
C ASP A 106 -19.71 9.48 16.34
N ASN A 107 -20.39 10.50 15.81
CA ASN A 107 -19.87 11.87 15.75
C ASN A 107 -18.48 11.97 15.09
N GLY A 108 -18.22 11.10 14.10
CA GLY A 108 -16.96 11.05 13.38
C GLY A 108 -15.86 10.26 14.06
N ASN A 109 -16.10 9.57 15.19
CA ASN A 109 -15.14 8.68 15.83
C ASN A 109 -14.95 7.39 15.06
N GLN A 110 -15.95 7.00 14.26
CA GLN A 110 -15.89 5.84 13.40
C GLN A 110 -16.49 6.14 12.03
N VAL A 111 -16.13 5.31 11.07
CA VAL A 111 -16.67 5.32 9.71
C VAL A 111 -17.03 3.92 9.28
N ILE A 112 -18.03 3.81 8.39
CA ILE A 112 -18.30 2.60 7.62
C ILE A 112 -17.86 2.85 6.19
N ALA A 113 -17.02 1.96 5.67
CA ALA A 113 -16.50 2.05 4.32
C ALA A 113 -17.02 0.90 3.44
N LEU A 114 -17.62 1.22 2.29
CA LEU A 114 -18.02 0.25 1.29
C LEU A 114 -16.84 -0.16 0.38
N PRO A 115 -16.92 -1.29 -0.36
CA PRO A 115 -15.73 -1.99 -0.88
C PRO A 115 -14.94 -1.22 -1.95
N GLY A 116 -15.53 -0.26 -2.62
CA GLY A 116 -14.85 0.59 -3.62
C GLY A 116 -14.33 1.91 -3.07
N SER A 117 -14.54 2.20 -1.78
CA SER A 117 -14.09 3.44 -1.14
C SER A 117 -12.58 3.49 -0.99
N SER A 118 -11.98 4.62 -1.33
CA SER A 118 -10.53 4.79 -1.24
C SER A 118 -10.09 5.43 0.08
N LEU A 119 -8.86 5.15 0.50
CA LEU A 119 -8.24 5.85 1.63
C LEU A 119 -8.12 7.35 1.37
N TYR A 120 -7.90 7.75 0.13
CA TYR A 120 -7.87 9.16 -0.24
C TYR A 120 -9.21 9.86 -0.01
N ASP A 121 -10.33 9.21 -0.40
CA ASP A 121 -11.67 9.77 -0.13
C ASP A 121 -11.92 9.88 1.39
N LEU A 122 -11.43 8.89 2.17
CA LEU A 122 -11.53 8.92 3.62
C LEU A 122 -10.74 10.09 4.23
N GLU A 123 -9.50 10.33 3.81
CA GLU A 123 -8.71 11.47 4.26
C GLU A 123 -9.42 12.81 3.99
N ASN A 124 -10.01 12.97 2.79
CA ASN A 124 -10.72 14.20 2.42
C ASN A 124 -12.01 14.42 3.24
N ILE A 125 -12.77 13.36 3.51
CA ILE A 125 -14.00 13.42 4.31
C ILE A 125 -13.68 13.73 5.78
N LEU A 126 -12.57 13.20 6.32
CA LEU A 126 -12.19 13.40 7.72
C LEU A 126 -11.51 14.75 7.98
N LYS A 127 -10.87 15.34 7.00
CA LYS A 127 -10.13 16.61 7.15
C LYS A 127 -10.97 17.77 7.71
N PRO A 128 -12.21 18.04 7.23
CA PRO A 128 -13.07 19.10 7.80
C PRO A 128 -13.49 18.82 9.25
N LEU A 129 -13.41 17.56 9.70
CA LEU A 129 -13.72 17.15 11.06
C LEU A 129 -12.50 17.19 11.99
N GLU A 130 -11.35 17.70 11.50
CA GLU A 130 -10.07 17.68 12.20
C GLU A 130 -9.66 16.26 12.63
N LYS A 131 -9.96 15.27 11.77
CA LYS A 131 -9.69 13.86 11.98
C LYS A 131 -8.82 13.28 10.86
N GLU A 132 -8.23 12.15 11.15
CA GLU A 132 -7.43 11.37 10.20
C GLU A 132 -7.80 9.86 10.27
N PRO A 133 -7.53 9.09 9.20
CA PRO A 133 -7.85 7.67 9.15
C PRO A 133 -7.01 6.85 10.13
N HIS A 134 -7.45 5.63 10.39
CA HIS A 134 -6.78 4.64 11.25
C HIS A 134 -5.37 4.27 10.75
N SER A 135 -5.13 4.28 9.44
CA SER A 135 -3.83 3.99 8.83
C SER A 135 -3.62 4.83 7.57
N VAL A 136 -2.37 5.02 7.18
CA VAL A 136 -1.95 5.69 5.94
C VAL A 136 -0.96 4.78 5.23
N ILE A 137 -1.38 4.19 4.12
CA ILE A 137 -0.55 3.27 3.33
C ILE A 137 0.01 3.98 2.09
N GLY A 138 1.17 3.52 1.59
CA GLY A 138 1.88 4.17 0.48
C GLY A 138 1.07 4.28 -0.81
N SER A 139 0.14 3.35 -1.06
CA SER A 139 -0.72 3.35 -2.24
C SER A 139 -2.01 4.19 -2.12
N THR A 140 -2.20 4.91 -1.00
CA THR A 140 -3.36 5.81 -0.81
C THR A 140 -3.55 6.76 -1.98
N SER A 141 -2.48 7.38 -2.42
CA SER A 141 -2.50 8.37 -3.51
C SER A 141 -2.75 7.82 -4.90
N ILE A 142 -2.65 6.51 -5.11
CA ILE A 142 -3.00 5.82 -6.37
C ILE A 142 -4.34 5.10 -6.29
N GLY A 143 -5.13 5.42 -5.28
CA GLY A 143 -6.51 4.96 -5.15
C GLY A 143 -6.70 3.66 -4.38
N ALA A 144 -5.76 3.27 -3.51
CA ALA A 144 -5.91 2.07 -2.67
C ALA A 144 -7.23 2.10 -1.90
N SER A 145 -7.95 0.99 -1.93
CA SER A 145 -9.21 0.86 -1.21
C SER A 145 -8.99 0.58 0.27
N ILE A 146 -9.89 1.08 1.10
CA ILE A 146 -9.91 0.82 2.54
C ILE A 146 -10.04 -0.69 2.80
N VAL A 147 -11.00 -1.33 2.14
CA VAL A 147 -11.25 -2.77 2.30
C VAL A 147 -10.04 -3.60 1.85
N GLY A 148 -9.42 -3.26 0.72
CA GLY A 148 -8.21 -3.95 0.27
C GLY A 148 -7.06 -3.84 1.27
N GLY A 149 -6.88 -2.68 1.88
CA GLY A 149 -5.87 -2.45 2.92
C GLY A 149 -6.08 -3.36 4.13
N VAL A 150 -7.32 -3.44 4.64
CA VAL A 150 -7.67 -4.29 5.79
C VAL A 150 -7.57 -5.78 5.44
N CYS A 151 -8.10 -6.20 4.30
CA CYS A 151 -8.03 -7.61 3.88
C CYS A 151 -6.60 -8.12 3.73
N ASN A 152 -5.65 -7.23 3.55
CA ASN A 152 -4.24 -7.55 3.39
C ASN A 152 -3.39 -7.19 4.62
N ASN A 153 -3.98 -6.70 5.71
CA ASN A 153 -3.25 -6.12 6.86
C ASN A 153 -2.13 -5.18 6.39
N SER A 154 -2.46 -4.31 5.43
CA SER A 154 -1.46 -3.41 4.85
C SER A 154 -0.87 -2.52 5.92
N GLY A 155 0.44 -2.58 6.08
CA GLY A 155 1.18 -1.65 6.91
C GLY A 155 1.13 -0.24 6.33
N GLY A 156 1.37 0.75 7.16
CA GLY A 156 1.38 2.15 6.76
C GLY A 156 2.62 2.86 7.26
N SER A 157 2.74 4.12 6.89
CA SER A 157 3.86 4.97 7.32
C SER A 157 3.76 5.45 8.77
N LEU A 158 2.59 5.29 9.43
CA LEU A 158 2.37 5.75 10.79
C LEU A 158 3.13 4.90 11.80
N VAL A 159 3.93 5.56 12.65
CA VAL A 159 4.75 4.90 13.69
C VAL A 159 3.94 4.58 14.93
N HIS A 160 2.96 5.41 15.26
CA HIS A 160 2.15 5.31 16.47
C HIS A 160 0.85 4.50 16.27
N ARG A 161 0.61 3.99 15.06
CA ARG A 161 -0.56 3.15 14.72
C ARG A 161 -0.14 1.94 13.91
N GLY A 162 -0.88 0.86 14.11
CA GLY A 162 -0.67 -0.39 13.41
C GLY A 162 -1.10 -0.39 11.94
N PRO A 163 -1.06 -1.55 11.33
CA PRO A 163 -1.59 -1.76 9.98
C PRO A 163 -3.10 -1.54 9.93
N ALA A 164 -3.65 -1.53 8.72
CA ALA A 164 -5.09 -1.46 8.50
C ALA A 164 -5.78 -2.70 9.11
N TYR A 165 -6.53 -2.48 10.20
CA TYR A 165 -7.16 -3.53 11.00
C TYR A 165 -8.53 -3.12 11.49
N THR A 166 -9.44 -4.07 11.56
CA THR A 166 -10.71 -3.96 12.27
C THR A 166 -11.31 -5.36 12.56
N GLU A 167 -12.07 -5.47 13.62
CA GLU A 167 -12.88 -6.65 13.95
C GLU A 167 -14.32 -6.54 13.43
N PHE A 168 -14.69 -5.41 12.84
CA PHE A 168 -16.02 -5.16 12.33
C PHE A 168 -16.08 -5.32 10.81
N ALA A 169 -16.89 -6.28 10.33
CA ALA A 169 -17.05 -6.53 8.90
C ALA A 169 -18.48 -7.01 8.56
N LEU A 170 -18.94 -6.64 7.36
CA LEU A 170 -20.03 -7.34 6.68
C LEU A 170 -19.41 -8.10 5.51
N TYR A 171 -19.58 -9.41 5.47
CA TYR A 171 -18.92 -10.25 4.48
C TYR A 171 -19.74 -11.47 4.07
N ALA A 172 -19.44 -12.01 2.89
CA ALA A 172 -19.96 -13.30 2.45
C ALA A 172 -18.86 -14.37 2.46
N LYS A 173 -19.27 -15.58 2.80
CA LYS A 173 -18.46 -16.80 2.70
C LYS A 173 -19.30 -17.97 2.21
N VAL A 174 -18.65 -18.99 1.66
CA VAL A 174 -19.29 -20.28 1.41
C VAL A 174 -19.10 -21.13 2.67
N ASN A 175 -20.20 -21.57 3.26
CA ASN A 175 -20.18 -22.40 4.47
C ASN A 175 -19.81 -23.86 4.15
N LYS A 176 -19.69 -24.70 5.20
CA LYS A 176 -19.32 -26.11 5.08
C LYS A 176 -20.28 -26.94 4.23
N ASN A 177 -21.52 -26.47 4.04
CA ASN A 177 -22.55 -27.12 3.23
C ASN A 177 -22.57 -26.63 1.76
N GLY A 178 -21.57 -25.83 1.35
CA GLY A 178 -21.49 -25.25 0.02
C GLY A 178 -22.47 -24.09 -0.25
N LYS A 179 -23.15 -23.58 0.79
CA LYS A 179 -24.10 -22.46 0.65
C LYS A 179 -23.41 -21.13 0.91
N LEU A 180 -23.76 -20.12 0.12
CA LEU A 180 -23.36 -18.74 0.34
C LEU A 180 -24.11 -18.20 1.57
N GLU A 181 -23.39 -17.55 2.46
CA GLU A 181 -23.86 -16.98 3.72
C GLU A 181 -23.35 -15.54 3.83
N LEU A 182 -24.24 -14.59 4.17
CA LEU A 182 -23.89 -13.22 4.53
C LEU A 182 -23.80 -13.16 6.06
N VAL A 183 -22.67 -12.66 6.56
CA VAL A 183 -22.40 -12.54 8.00
C VAL A 183 -22.24 -11.07 8.34
N ASN A 184 -23.05 -10.59 9.26
CA ASN A 184 -23.00 -9.21 9.77
C ASN A 184 -22.27 -9.17 11.13
N GLU A 185 -21.02 -8.74 11.09
CA GLU A 185 -20.18 -8.47 12.28
C GLU A 185 -19.92 -6.96 12.44
N LEU A 186 -20.69 -6.08 11.78
CA LEU A 186 -20.57 -4.62 11.97
C LEU A 186 -21.08 -4.14 13.33
N ASP A 187 -21.81 -4.99 14.02
CA ASP A 187 -22.56 -4.64 15.23
C ASP A 187 -23.54 -3.47 14.97
N ILE A 188 -24.25 -3.57 13.86
CA ILE A 188 -25.33 -2.66 13.47
C ILE A 188 -26.54 -3.50 13.07
N ASN A 189 -27.69 -3.16 13.62
CA ASN A 189 -28.95 -3.80 13.26
C ASN A 189 -29.42 -3.27 11.89
N LEU A 190 -29.27 -4.08 10.84
CA LEU A 190 -29.56 -3.71 9.45
C LEU A 190 -30.73 -4.51 8.85
N GLY A 191 -31.37 -5.40 9.64
CA GLY A 191 -32.44 -6.30 9.20
C GLY A 191 -32.08 -7.77 9.36
N SER A 192 -32.95 -8.65 8.81
CA SER A 192 -32.90 -10.10 9.03
C SER A 192 -32.51 -10.92 7.80
N SER A 193 -32.73 -10.39 6.60
CA SER A 193 -32.36 -11.06 5.35
C SER A 193 -31.11 -10.42 4.71
N PRO A 194 -30.33 -11.19 3.93
CA PRO A 194 -29.17 -10.62 3.22
C PRO A 194 -29.54 -9.39 2.36
N GLU A 195 -30.65 -9.45 1.67
CA GLU A 195 -31.12 -8.37 0.79
C GLU A 195 -31.46 -7.11 1.60
N GLU A 196 -32.17 -7.28 2.70
CA GLU A 196 -32.55 -6.19 3.61
C GLU A 196 -31.30 -5.54 4.23
N ILE A 197 -30.37 -6.34 4.76
CA ILE A 197 -29.10 -5.86 5.33
C ILE A 197 -28.32 -5.03 4.33
N LEU A 198 -28.15 -5.52 3.10
CA LEU A 198 -27.37 -4.85 2.06
C LEU A 198 -28.02 -3.55 1.59
N ILE A 199 -29.36 -3.55 1.40
CA ILE A 199 -30.10 -2.35 0.99
C ILE A 199 -30.07 -1.29 2.08
N ASN A 200 -30.31 -1.67 3.34
CA ASN A 200 -30.29 -0.73 4.46
C ASN A 200 -28.91 -0.13 4.67
N LEU A 201 -27.85 -0.94 4.61
CA LEU A 201 -26.49 -0.43 4.72
C LEU A 201 -26.14 0.53 3.58
N GLU A 202 -26.42 0.16 2.33
CA GLU A 202 -26.04 0.97 1.17
C GLU A 202 -26.76 2.33 1.18
N ASN A 203 -28.03 2.36 1.58
CA ASN A 203 -28.85 3.57 1.64
C ASN A 203 -28.73 4.34 2.97
N ASN A 204 -27.89 3.90 3.89
CA ASN A 204 -27.73 4.48 5.23
C ASN A 204 -29.06 4.50 6.03
N ASN A 205 -29.88 3.45 5.87
CA ASN A 205 -31.19 3.31 6.51
C ASN A 205 -31.05 2.65 7.89
N TYR A 206 -30.29 3.27 8.78
CA TYR A 206 -30.14 2.90 10.19
C TYR A 206 -29.84 4.15 11.02
N ASN A 207 -30.12 4.09 12.30
CA ASN A 207 -29.96 5.20 13.24
C ASN A 207 -28.85 4.87 14.26
N SER A 208 -28.47 5.84 15.08
CA SER A 208 -27.48 5.63 16.15
C SER A 208 -27.93 4.60 17.19
N SER A 209 -29.26 4.41 17.38
CA SER A 209 -29.81 3.35 18.24
C SER A 209 -29.63 1.94 17.68
N ASP A 210 -29.43 1.79 16.37
CA ASP A 210 -29.18 0.50 15.72
C ASP A 210 -27.72 0.06 15.83
N ILE A 211 -26.83 0.99 16.21
CA ILE A 211 -25.40 0.73 16.40
C ILE A 211 -25.20 0.16 17.82
N LEU A 212 -24.83 -1.10 17.87
CA LEU A 212 -24.62 -1.79 19.14
C LEU A 212 -23.30 -1.40 19.78
N LYS A 213 -23.30 -1.27 21.11
CA LYS A 213 -22.06 -1.17 21.88
C LYS A 213 -21.33 -2.52 21.87
N SER A 214 -20.07 -2.49 21.55
CA SER A 214 -19.24 -3.69 21.40
C SER A 214 -17.89 -3.51 22.09
N LYS A 215 -17.25 -4.65 22.40
CA LYS A 215 -15.85 -4.69 22.82
C LYS A 215 -14.89 -4.92 21.66
N LYS A 216 -15.41 -5.09 20.45
CA LYS A 216 -14.61 -5.26 19.25
C LYS A 216 -13.83 -3.96 18.93
N LEU A 217 -12.70 -4.14 18.31
CA LEU A 217 -11.79 -3.06 17.94
C LEU A 217 -12.03 -2.62 16.50
N GLY A 218 -12.15 -1.30 16.28
CA GLY A 218 -12.19 -0.67 14.95
C GLY A 218 -10.81 -0.34 14.39
N SER A 219 -9.75 -0.60 15.16
CA SER A 219 -8.33 -0.44 14.81
C SER A 219 -7.46 -1.21 15.79
N ASP A 220 -6.15 -1.39 15.50
CA ASP A 220 -5.19 -1.95 16.46
C ASP A 220 -4.89 -0.91 17.56
N ASP A 221 -5.21 -1.24 18.79
CA ASP A 221 -5.04 -0.40 19.99
C ASP A 221 -3.70 -0.63 20.71
N LYS A 222 -2.94 -1.69 20.35
CA LYS A 222 -1.70 -2.11 21.03
C LYS A 222 -0.42 -1.77 20.29
N TYR A 223 -0.53 -1.31 19.05
CA TYR A 223 0.65 -1.15 18.22
C TYR A 223 1.69 -0.17 18.77
N SER A 224 1.26 0.91 19.40
CA SER A 224 2.17 1.88 20.04
C SER A 224 3.03 1.25 21.13
N GLU A 225 2.51 0.27 21.87
CA GLU A 225 3.27 -0.50 22.85
C GLU A 225 4.19 -1.50 22.17
N ILE A 226 3.69 -2.19 21.13
CA ILE A 226 4.45 -3.17 20.38
C ILE A 226 5.70 -2.53 19.76
N VAL A 227 5.56 -1.39 19.08
CA VAL A 227 6.69 -0.74 18.41
C VAL A 227 7.75 -0.24 19.40
N ARG A 228 7.36 0.10 20.64
CA ARG A 228 8.25 0.48 21.73
C ARG A 228 9.05 -0.68 22.33
N GLY A 229 8.62 -1.91 22.12
CA GLY A 229 9.33 -3.11 22.60
C GLY A 229 10.59 -3.41 21.80
N ILE A 230 11.57 -2.51 21.84
CA ILE A 230 12.77 -2.48 20.99
C ILE A 230 13.73 -3.66 21.17
N ASP A 231 13.63 -4.42 22.25
CA ASP A 231 14.49 -5.57 22.56
C ASP A 231 13.85 -6.91 22.17
N GLU A 232 12.62 -6.87 21.67
CA GLU A 232 11.87 -8.07 21.30
C GLU A 232 12.43 -8.70 20.00
N LYS A 233 12.49 -10.03 20.01
CA LYS A 233 12.98 -10.85 18.87
C LYS A 233 11.95 -11.07 17.78
N THR A 234 10.87 -10.30 17.75
CA THR A 234 9.78 -10.39 16.76
C THR A 234 9.65 -9.09 16.00
N ALA A 235 9.15 -9.16 14.77
CA ALA A 235 8.85 -7.99 13.96
C ALA A 235 7.75 -7.13 14.63
N ALA A 236 7.80 -5.81 14.42
CA ALA A 236 6.75 -4.91 14.91
C ALA A 236 5.41 -5.17 14.21
N ARG A 237 5.45 -5.38 12.90
CA ARG A 237 4.27 -5.70 12.06
C ARG A 237 4.69 -6.39 10.77
N PHE A 238 3.79 -7.18 10.19
CA PHE A 238 3.86 -7.79 8.86
C PHE A 238 2.47 -8.30 8.45
N ASN A 239 2.23 -8.56 7.16
CA ASN A 239 0.87 -8.88 6.67
C ASN A 239 0.25 -10.12 7.30
N ALA A 240 1.02 -11.18 7.50
CA ALA A 240 0.53 -12.44 8.09
C ALA A 240 0.68 -12.50 9.62
N ASP A 241 0.72 -11.35 10.28
CA ASP A 241 0.85 -11.27 11.74
C ASP A 241 -0.37 -11.87 12.44
N LYS A 242 -0.17 -13.00 13.11
CA LYS A 242 -1.25 -13.73 13.80
C LYS A 242 -1.95 -12.92 14.88
N ARG A 243 -1.32 -11.87 15.42
CA ARG A 243 -1.91 -10.97 16.40
C ARG A 243 -3.04 -10.12 15.80
N LEU A 244 -2.99 -9.90 14.47
CA LEU A 244 -3.87 -9.01 13.71
C LEU A 244 -4.68 -9.76 12.63
N LEU A 245 -4.84 -11.06 12.75
CA LEU A 245 -5.76 -11.84 11.90
C LEU A 245 -7.14 -11.92 12.55
N HIS A 246 -8.12 -11.31 11.91
CA HIS A 246 -9.51 -11.37 12.35
C HIS A 246 -10.43 -11.25 11.14
N THR A 247 -11.34 -12.17 10.96
CA THR A 247 -12.34 -12.25 9.88
C THR A 247 -11.95 -11.55 8.57
N ALA A 248 -12.15 -10.24 8.43
CA ALA A 248 -11.75 -9.46 7.26
C ALA A 248 -10.27 -9.09 7.28
N SER A 249 -9.73 -8.76 8.46
CA SER A 249 -8.33 -8.35 8.62
C SER A 249 -7.39 -9.51 8.31
N GLY A 250 -6.55 -9.34 7.28
CA GLY A 250 -5.65 -10.38 6.79
C GLY A 250 -6.34 -11.57 6.12
N SER A 251 -7.58 -11.43 5.67
CA SER A 251 -8.35 -12.52 5.02
C SER A 251 -7.77 -12.96 3.68
N ALA A 252 -7.04 -12.09 3.00
CA ALA A 252 -6.36 -12.38 1.75
C ALA A 252 -7.24 -13.08 0.69
N GLY A 253 -8.53 -12.68 0.61
CA GLY A 253 -9.46 -13.17 -0.40
C GLY A 253 -10.23 -14.46 -0.04
N LYS A 254 -10.17 -14.94 1.21
CA LYS A 254 -10.99 -16.09 1.66
C LYS A 254 -12.47 -15.76 1.80
N ILE A 255 -12.82 -14.49 1.87
CA ILE A 255 -14.18 -13.97 2.02
C ILE A 255 -14.39 -12.82 1.04
N ALA A 256 -15.64 -12.49 0.74
CA ALA A 256 -16.02 -11.28 0.00
C ALA A 256 -16.55 -10.24 0.98
N VAL A 257 -15.82 -9.14 1.15
CA VAL A 257 -16.15 -8.07 2.11
C VAL A 257 -17.06 -7.03 1.44
N PHE A 258 -18.18 -6.72 2.10
CA PHE A 258 -19.19 -5.73 1.68
C PHE A 258 -19.05 -4.39 2.39
N ALA A 259 -18.59 -4.41 3.64
CA ALA A 259 -18.31 -3.19 4.39
C ALA A 259 -17.39 -3.47 5.57
N LEU A 260 -16.71 -2.43 6.01
CA LEU A 260 -15.92 -2.39 7.25
C LEU A 260 -16.32 -1.19 8.08
N ARG A 261 -16.27 -1.33 9.41
CA ARG A 261 -16.40 -0.23 10.37
C ARG A 261 -15.03 -0.02 11.02
N LEU A 262 -14.55 1.23 11.02
CA LEU A 262 -13.18 1.59 11.37
C LEU A 262 -13.14 2.81 12.28
N ASP A 263 -12.18 2.86 13.19
CA ASP A 263 -11.94 4.03 14.01
C ASP A 263 -11.28 5.16 13.20
N THR A 264 -11.51 6.38 13.67
CA THR A 264 -10.84 7.59 13.21
C THR A 264 -10.12 8.25 14.39
N TYR A 265 -9.15 9.09 14.11
CA TYR A 265 -8.34 9.71 15.13
C TYR A 265 -8.32 11.22 14.97
N LYS A 266 -8.05 11.96 16.06
CA LYS A 266 -7.82 13.40 15.97
C LYS A 266 -6.57 13.68 15.14
N ALA A 267 -6.69 14.58 14.18
CA ALA A 267 -5.53 15.08 13.46
C ALA A 267 -4.61 15.90 14.41
N PRO A 268 -3.29 15.81 14.26
CA PRO A 268 -2.38 16.60 15.08
C PRO A 268 -2.58 18.10 14.79
N LYS A 269 -2.53 18.92 15.85
CA LYS A 269 -2.67 20.38 15.72
C LYS A 269 -1.45 21.05 15.08
N LYS A 270 -0.27 20.47 15.31
CA LYS A 270 1.01 20.94 14.78
C LYS A 270 1.85 19.76 14.36
N SER A 271 2.58 19.90 13.27
CA SER A 271 3.63 18.95 12.87
C SER A 271 4.86 19.68 12.37
N LYS A 272 6.02 19.05 12.54
CA LYS A 272 7.30 19.47 11.94
C LYS A 272 8.06 18.26 11.44
N VAL A 273 8.70 18.46 10.30
CA VAL A 273 9.57 17.44 9.69
C VAL A 273 11.02 17.76 10.06
N PHE A 274 11.71 16.77 10.60
CA PHE A 274 13.14 16.75 10.84
C PHE A 274 13.80 15.93 9.75
N TYR A 275 14.79 16.49 9.10
CA TYR A 275 15.59 15.79 8.09
C TYR A 275 16.95 15.47 8.70
N VAL A 276 17.24 14.20 8.85
CA VAL A 276 18.44 13.69 9.53
C VAL A 276 19.35 13.02 8.50
N GLY A 277 20.65 13.30 8.56
CA GLY A 277 21.67 12.68 7.72
C GLY A 277 22.84 12.12 8.54
N SER A 278 23.35 10.95 8.19
CA SER A 278 24.57 10.38 8.76
C SER A 278 25.20 9.38 7.78
N ASN A 279 26.52 9.20 7.91
CA ASN A 279 27.26 8.11 7.23
C ASN A 279 27.43 6.89 8.15
N ASN A 280 27.02 7.00 9.42
CA ASN A 280 27.12 5.94 10.41
C ASN A 280 25.75 5.29 10.67
N GLN A 281 25.58 4.03 10.33
CA GLN A 281 24.36 3.25 10.55
C GLN A 281 24.01 3.11 12.04
N ASP A 282 25.00 3.09 12.93
CA ASP A 282 24.79 2.97 14.37
C ASP A 282 24.13 4.23 14.96
N ASP A 283 24.27 5.39 14.33
CA ASP A 283 23.55 6.61 14.74
C ASP A 283 22.04 6.41 14.54
N PHE A 284 21.61 5.88 13.40
CA PHE A 284 20.19 5.64 13.13
C PHE A 284 19.60 4.56 14.03
N TRP A 285 20.38 3.49 14.28
CA TRP A 285 19.96 2.46 15.23
C TRP A 285 19.78 3.04 16.64
N LYS A 286 20.72 3.90 17.10
CA LYS A 286 20.64 4.55 18.40
C LYS A 286 19.48 5.55 18.48
N ILE A 287 19.33 6.43 17.49
CA ILE A 287 18.21 7.39 17.42
C ILE A 287 16.85 6.66 17.49
N ARG A 288 16.70 5.58 16.72
CA ARG A 288 15.48 4.75 16.76
C ARG A 288 15.18 4.27 18.17
N ARG A 289 16.17 3.68 18.84
CA ARG A 289 16.02 3.14 20.18
C ARG A 289 15.69 4.24 21.20
N ASP A 290 16.46 5.32 21.19
CA ASP A 290 16.26 6.43 22.12
C ASP A 290 14.86 7.03 21.99
N ILE A 291 14.39 7.28 20.78
CA ILE A 291 13.06 7.83 20.52
C ILE A 291 11.96 6.86 20.97
N LEU A 292 12.04 5.59 20.55
CA LEU A 292 11.01 4.61 20.88
C LEU A 292 10.93 4.30 22.39
N SER A 293 12.06 4.36 23.10
CA SER A 293 12.10 4.07 24.55
C SER A 293 11.75 5.26 25.42
N ASN A 294 12.21 6.47 25.05
CA ASN A 294 12.25 7.59 25.99
C ASN A 294 11.24 8.69 25.67
N PHE A 295 10.84 8.87 24.39
CA PHE A 295 9.95 9.96 24.04
C PHE A 295 8.53 9.70 24.53
N LYS A 296 7.89 10.75 25.04
CA LYS A 296 6.48 10.70 25.45
C LYS A 296 5.58 10.52 24.23
N GLU A 297 5.81 11.30 23.18
CA GLU A 297 5.08 11.20 21.92
C GLU A 297 5.91 10.48 20.87
N LEU A 298 5.35 9.42 20.27
CA LEU A 298 5.97 8.73 19.14
C LEU A 298 5.95 9.65 17.90
N PRO A 299 6.95 9.56 17.02
CA PRO A 299 6.88 10.18 15.72
C PRO A 299 5.62 9.76 14.97
N ARG A 300 5.03 10.68 14.21
CA ARG A 300 3.94 10.32 13.29
C ARG A 300 4.45 9.48 12.14
N LEU A 301 5.57 9.90 11.52
CA LEU A 301 6.23 9.22 10.41
C LEU A 301 7.73 9.12 10.65
N GLY A 302 8.37 8.13 10.02
CA GLY A 302 9.82 7.99 10.07
C GLY A 302 10.34 7.21 8.87
N ASP A 303 10.54 7.90 7.76
CA ASP A 303 10.89 7.32 6.47
C ASP A 303 12.39 7.43 6.18
N TYR A 304 13.03 6.29 6.11
CA TYR A 304 14.44 6.14 5.71
C TYR A 304 14.59 6.08 4.20
N MET A 305 15.69 6.63 3.70
CA MET A 305 16.12 6.54 2.30
C MET A 305 17.64 6.56 2.17
N HIS A 306 18.21 5.56 1.46
CA HIS A 306 19.61 5.56 1.08
C HIS A 306 19.89 6.57 -0.05
N ARG A 307 21.12 7.11 -0.12
CA ARG A 307 21.53 8.10 -1.14
C ARG A 307 21.30 7.61 -2.56
N ASP A 308 21.55 6.35 -2.88
CA ASP A 308 21.29 5.80 -4.22
C ASP A 308 19.81 5.86 -4.59
N CYS A 309 18.94 5.62 -3.60
CA CYS A 309 17.50 5.77 -3.76
C CYS A 309 17.09 7.23 -3.94
N TYR A 310 17.72 8.15 -3.18
CA TYR A 310 17.53 9.59 -3.34
C TYR A 310 17.87 10.03 -4.77
N ASP A 311 19.03 9.64 -5.29
CA ASP A 311 19.49 10.00 -6.62
C ASP A 311 18.61 9.43 -7.71
N ALA A 312 18.20 8.17 -7.57
CA ALA A 312 17.28 7.55 -8.49
C ALA A 312 15.92 8.28 -8.52
N ALA A 313 15.37 8.61 -7.35
CA ALA A 313 14.11 9.36 -7.25
C ALA A 313 14.25 10.75 -7.88
N LYS A 314 15.33 11.47 -7.61
CA LYS A 314 15.63 12.79 -8.20
C LYS A 314 15.66 12.75 -9.72
N LYS A 315 16.26 11.70 -10.30
CA LYS A 315 16.47 11.57 -11.74
C LYS A 315 15.27 10.95 -12.46
N TYR A 316 14.74 9.85 -11.93
CA TYR A 316 13.79 8.99 -12.64
C TYR A 316 12.32 9.18 -12.22
N SER A 317 12.06 9.92 -11.16
CA SER A 317 10.70 10.23 -10.70
C SER A 317 10.36 11.72 -10.72
N LYS A 318 11.19 12.55 -11.34
CA LYS A 318 11.03 14.00 -11.36
C LYS A 318 9.70 14.45 -11.98
N ASP A 319 9.28 13.84 -13.07
CA ASP A 319 7.99 14.09 -13.71
C ASP A 319 6.82 13.75 -12.79
N THR A 320 6.86 12.57 -12.16
CA THR A 320 5.85 12.14 -11.18
C THR A 320 5.80 13.09 -9.98
N PHE A 321 6.96 13.49 -9.47
CA PHE A 321 7.06 14.47 -8.39
C PHE A 321 6.37 15.79 -8.75
N VAL A 322 6.71 16.38 -9.91
CA VAL A 322 6.15 17.67 -10.34
C VAL A 322 4.65 17.58 -10.62
N VAL A 323 4.20 16.47 -11.19
CA VAL A 323 2.76 16.23 -11.42
C VAL A 323 2.00 16.19 -10.09
N ILE A 324 2.48 15.41 -9.11
CA ILE A 324 1.84 15.32 -7.80
C ILE A 324 1.85 16.68 -7.09
N GLU A 325 2.97 17.38 -7.13
CA GLU A 325 3.10 18.69 -6.47
C GLU A 325 2.12 19.73 -7.03
N LYS A 326 1.94 19.76 -8.35
CA LYS A 326 1.12 20.78 -9.02
C LYS A 326 -0.35 20.41 -9.18
N LEU A 327 -0.64 19.14 -9.41
CA LEU A 327 -1.98 18.64 -9.77
C LEU A 327 -2.60 17.73 -8.69
N GLY A 328 -1.80 17.35 -7.68
CA GLY A 328 -2.22 16.40 -6.66
C GLY A 328 -2.15 14.94 -7.11
N THR A 329 -2.28 14.05 -6.14
CA THR A 329 -2.22 12.60 -6.37
C THR A 329 -3.41 12.05 -7.15
N ASN A 330 -4.56 12.72 -7.13
CA ASN A 330 -5.76 12.34 -7.90
C ASN A 330 -5.53 12.26 -9.40
N PHE A 331 -4.53 12.96 -9.91
CA PHE A 331 -4.21 12.95 -11.31
C PHE A 331 -3.41 11.71 -11.74
N LEU A 332 -2.80 10.99 -10.81
CA LEU A 332 -1.95 9.82 -11.11
C LEU A 332 -2.67 8.71 -11.89
N PRO A 333 -3.88 8.27 -11.54
CA PRO A 333 -4.59 7.26 -12.33
C PRO A 333 -4.79 7.68 -13.79
N SER A 334 -5.14 8.94 -14.03
CA SER A 334 -5.31 9.49 -15.38
C SER A 334 -3.98 9.58 -16.12
N LEU A 335 -2.89 9.94 -15.44
CA LEU A 335 -1.55 9.96 -16.01
C LEU A 335 -1.08 8.55 -16.42
N PHE A 336 -1.30 7.55 -15.58
CA PHE A 336 -0.93 6.17 -15.89
C PHE A 336 -1.75 5.60 -17.05
N GLU A 337 -3.05 5.91 -17.10
CA GLU A 337 -3.90 5.50 -18.23
C GLU A 337 -3.48 6.19 -19.52
N PHE A 338 -3.17 7.47 -19.48
CA PHE A 338 -2.61 8.20 -20.64
C PHE A 338 -1.30 7.57 -21.13
N LYS A 339 -0.37 7.28 -20.21
CA LYS A 339 0.89 6.59 -20.55
C LYS A 339 0.63 5.23 -21.21
N ARG A 340 -0.30 4.44 -20.65
CA ARG A 340 -0.69 3.14 -21.22
C ARG A 340 -1.21 3.28 -22.65
N ILE A 341 -2.08 4.26 -22.91
CA ILE A 341 -2.62 4.51 -24.26
C ILE A 341 -1.50 4.90 -25.22
N VAL A 342 -0.59 5.80 -24.80
CA VAL A 342 0.57 6.21 -25.60
C VAL A 342 1.46 5.02 -25.94
N ASP A 343 1.74 4.14 -24.99
CA ASP A 343 2.56 2.94 -25.21
C ASP A 343 1.88 1.97 -26.19
N ILE A 344 0.58 1.74 -26.08
CA ILE A 344 -0.18 0.90 -27.03
C ILE A 344 -0.14 1.46 -28.45
N ILE A 345 -0.26 2.78 -28.58
CA ILE A 345 -0.16 3.43 -29.90
C ILE A 345 1.28 3.28 -30.45
N ALA A 346 2.28 3.50 -29.59
CA ALA A 346 3.68 3.38 -29.96
C ALA A 346 4.07 1.97 -30.41
N GLU A 347 3.52 0.93 -29.76
CA GLU A 347 3.74 -0.49 -30.14
C GLU A 347 3.27 -0.81 -31.58
N LYS A 348 2.28 -0.08 -32.10
CA LYS A 348 1.81 -0.24 -33.49
C LYS A 348 2.76 0.42 -34.51
N VAL A 349 3.68 1.23 -34.06
CA VAL A 349 4.60 1.99 -34.90
C VAL A 349 6.00 1.38 -34.80
N LYS A 350 6.40 0.59 -35.77
CA LYS A 350 7.59 -0.28 -35.78
C LYS A 350 8.93 0.41 -35.43
N PHE A 351 9.07 1.73 -35.60
CA PHE A 351 10.30 2.45 -35.28
C PHE A 351 10.31 3.11 -33.90
N LEU A 352 9.18 3.10 -33.16
CA LEU A 352 9.16 3.62 -31.81
C LEU A 352 9.67 2.56 -30.81
N PRO A 353 10.45 2.96 -29.82
CA PRO A 353 10.99 2.02 -28.85
C PRO A 353 9.91 1.55 -27.87
N GLU A 354 10.06 0.35 -27.34
CA GLU A 354 9.26 -0.13 -26.22
C GLU A 354 9.29 0.87 -25.04
N LYS A 355 8.17 0.99 -24.30
CA LYS A 355 8.00 1.94 -23.20
C LYS A 355 8.30 3.38 -23.64
N PHE A 356 7.77 3.75 -24.78
CA PHE A 356 7.98 5.06 -25.39
C PHE A 356 7.56 6.20 -24.47
N SER A 357 6.43 6.05 -23.77
CA SER A 357 5.94 7.04 -22.80
C SER A 357 6.97 7.35 -21.71
N ASP A 358 7.61 6.33 -21.14
CA ASP A 358 8.63 6.48 -20.10
C ASP A 358 9.90 7.19 -20.63
N LYS A 359 10.32 6.84 -21.84
CA LYS A 359 11.49 7.48 -22.49
C LYS A 359 11.24 8.94 -22.82
N LEU A 360 10.07 9.24 -23.35
CA LEU A 360 9.67 10.61 -23.68
C LEU A 360 9.57 11.48 -22.42
N MET A 361 8.88 10.99 -21.39
CA MET A 361 8.74 11.72 -20.12
C MET A 361 10.10 11.96 -19.45
N GLN A 362 11.00 10.96 -19.46
CA GLN A 362 12.35 11.14 -18.95
C GLN A 362 13.13 12.20 -19.73
N PHE A 363 13.07 12.16 -21.06
CA PHE A 363 13.73 13.15 -21.91
C PHE A 363 13.23 14.56 -21.59
N LEU A 364 11.92 14.77 -21.54
CA LEU A 364 11.32 16.06 -21.22
C LEU A 364 11.67 16.53 -19.80
N SER A 365 11.64 15.64 -18.81
CA SER A 365 11.93 15.99 -17.42
C SER A 365 13.38 16.40 -17.17
N ASN A 366 14.31 16.02 -18.02
CA ASN A 366 15.73 16.43 -17.92
C ASN A 366 15.90 17.95 -18.12
N PHE A 367 15.01 18.60 -18.86
CA PHE A 367 15.03 20.04 -19.10
C PHE A 367 14.34 20.86 -18.00
N TRP A 368 13.65 20.22 -17.07
CA TRP A 368 12.96 20.92 -15.99
C TRP A 368 13.96 21.37 -14.91
N PRO A 369 13.70 22.50 -14.23
CA PRO A 369 14.55 22.97 -13.15
C PRO A 369 14.62 21.98 -11.99
N ASN A 370 15.61 22.16 -11.12
CA ASN A 370 15.71 21.37 -9.92
C ASN A 370 14.44 21.56 -9.05
N HIS A 371 13.89 20.45 -8.55
CA HIS A 371 12.63 20.42 -7.82
C HIS A 371 12.81 20.20 -6.32
N LEU A 372 14.05 19.97 -5.86
CA LEU A 372 14.37 19.71 -4.46
C LEU A 372 14.95 20.94 -3.76
N PRO A 373 14.70 21.12 -2.45
CA PRO A 373 15.29 22.17 -1.64
C PRO A 373 16.81 22.08 -1.57
N LYS A 374 17.49 23.22 -1.57
CA LYS A 374 18.96 23.27 -1.51
C LYS A 374 19.53 22.55 -0.28
N LYS A 375 18.89 22.64 0.88
CA LYS A 375 19.36 21.94 2.09
C LYS A 375 19.36 20.42 1.93
N MET A 376 18.34 19.85 1.27
CA MET A 376 18.32 18.41 0.97
C MET A 376 19.46 18.02 0.05
N GLU A 377 19.80 18.85 -0.94
CA GLU A 377 20.92 18.62 -1.83
C GLU A 377 22.27 18.62 -1.09
N VAL A 378 22.46 19.59 -0.18
CA VAL A 378 23.66 19.66 0.69
C VAL A 378 23.77 18.40 1.54
N PHE A 379 22.69 17.96 2.16
CA PHE A 379 22.68 16.73 2.95
C PHE A 379 22.96 15.50 2.10
N ARG A 380 22.39 15.43 0.89
CA ARG A 380 22.67 14.35 -0.06
C ARG A 380 24.16 14.27 -0.42
N ASP A 381 24.83 15.40 -0.58
CA ASP A 381 26.25 15.43 -0.92
C ASP A 381 27.15 15.01 0.28
N GLN A 382 26.70 15.25 1.50
CA GLN A 382 27.43 14.95 2.73
C GLN A 382 27.18 13.53 3.27
N PHE A 383 25.93 13.05 3.18
CA PHE A 383 25.49 11.84 3.88
C PHE A 383 25.01 10.75 2.93
N GLU A 384 25.24 9.51 3.32
CA GLU A 384 24.79 8.31 2.63
C GLU A 384 23.39 7.88 3.05
N HIS A 385 23.06 8.11 4.33
CA HIS A 385 21.79 7.74 4.92
C HIS A 385 20.96 8.97 5.26
N HIS A 386 19.67 8.93 4.89
CA HIS A 386 18.72 10.02 5.13
C HIS A 386 17.50 9.49 5.85
N TRP A 387 17.04 10.23 6.87
CA TRP A 387 15.84 9.90 7.60
C TRP A 387 14.93 11.11 7.73
N ILE A 388 13.70 10.97 7.26
CA ILE A 388 12.67 12.00 7.30
C ILE A 388 11.72 11.65 8.45
N ILE A 389 11.70 12.45 9.50
CA ILE A 389 10.95 12.19 10.73
C ILE A 389 9.91 13.29 10.91
N GLU A 390 8.64 12.94 10.96
CA GLU A 390 7.56 13.88 11.29
C GLU A 390 7.19 13.73 12.76
N MET A 391 7.36 14.80 13.53
CA MET A 391 6.95 14.92 14.92
C MET A 391 5.72 15.79 15.02
N THR A 392 4.89 15.53 16.02
CA THR A 392 3.64 16.26 16.25
C THR A 392 3.59 16.87 17.66
N ASN A 393 2.79 17.91 17.81
CA ASN A 393 2.44 18.55 19.08
C ASN A 393 3.68 18.81 19.98
N ASP A 394 3.69 18.29 21.21
CA ASP A 394 4.77 18.49 22.18
C ASP A 394 6.03 17.69 21.84
N GLY A 395 5.91 16.59 21.10
CA GLY A 395 7.04 15.81 20.60
C GLY A 395 7.99 16.60 19.69
N ILE A 396 7.53 17.72 19.12
CA ILE A 396 8.38 18.61 18.30
C ILE A 396 9.53 19.17 19.13
N ASN A 397 9.24 19.70 20.32
CA ASN A 397 10.27 20.31 21.19
C ASN A 397 11.20 19.23 21.77
N GLU A 398 10.64 18.06 22.11
CA GLU A 398 11.40 16.91 22.60
C GLU A 398 12.43 16.47 21.55
N ALA A 399 12.01 16.33 20.29
CA ALA A 399 12.89 15.94 19.18
C ALA A 399 13.95 17.00 18.87
N GLU A 400 13.59 18.28 18.88
CA GLU A 400 14.54 19.37 18.61
C GLU A 400 15.67 19.38 19.66
N THR A 401 15.34 19.23 20.93
CA THR A 401 16.32 19.14 22.01
C THR A 401 17.20 17.90 21.86
N TYR A 402 16.58 16.75 21.62
CA TYR A 402 17.28 15.48 21.44
C TYR A 402 18.29 15.54 20.28
N PHE A 403 17.89 16.00 19.10
CA PHE A 403 18.78 16.02 17.94
C PHE A 403 19.92 17.03 18.11
N LYS A 404 19.68 18.18 18.73
CA LYS A 404 20.75 19.16 19.07
C LYS A 404 21.80 18.53 19.97
N ASP A 405 21.37 17.76 20.97
CA ASP A 405 22.30 17.12 21.91
C ASP A 405 22.98 15.91 21.27
N PHE A 406 22.25 15.11 20.51
CA PHE A 406 22.78 13.90 19.87
C PHE A 406 23.91 14.20 18.88
N PHE A 407 23.78 15.25 18.07
CA PHE A 407 24.75 15.59 17.02
C PHE A 407 25.85 16.56 17.45
N LYS A 408 25.95 16.95 18.74
CA LYS A 408 27.03 17.81 19.21
C LYS A 408 28.44 17.26 18.97
N GLU A 409 28.59 15.94 19.08
CA GLU A 409 29.86 15.23 18.98
C GLU A 409 29.84 14.13 17.92
N LYS A 410 28.93 14.24 16.94
CA LYS A 410 28.73 13.26 15.87
C LYS A 410 28.99 13.88 14.51
N GLU A 411 29.44 13.05 13.55
CA GLU A 411 29.62 13.47 12.16
C GLU A 411 28.31 13.65 11.38
N GLY A 412 27.20 13.09 11.89
CA GLY A 412 25.86 13.31 11.33
C GLY A 412 25.31 14.68 11.67
N ASP A 413 24.23 15.08 11.03
CA ASP A 413 23.56 16.36 11.26
C ASP A 413 22.05 16.26 11.00
N PHE A 414 21.31 17.31 11.38
CA PHE A 414 19.90 17.44 11.09
C PHE A 414 19.50 18.88 10.79
N PHE A 415 18.38 19.05 10.11
CA PHE A 415 17.72 20.35 10.04
C PHE A 415 16.21 20.21 10.21
N ILE A 416 15.61 21.25 10.78
CA ILE A 416 14.16 21.35 10.89
C ILE A 416 13.66 21.96 9.59
N CYS A 417 12.81 21.22 8.89
CA CYS A 417 12.20 21.64 7.64
C CYS A 417 11.18 22.76 7.89
N ASN A 418 11.20 23.80 7.07
CA ASN A 418 10.02 24.65 6.93
C ASN A 418 8.91 23.89 6.16
N SER A 419 7.73 24.51 6.05
CA SER A 419 6.57 23.85 5.41
C SER A 419 6.83 23.42 3.95
N TYR A 420 7.60 24.20 3.21
CA TYR A 420 8.00 23.87 1.84
C TYR A 420 8.98 22.70 1.81
N GLU A 421 10.03 22.75 2.60
CA GLU A 421 11.08 21.72 2.68
C GLU A 421 10.48 20.38 3.14
N GLY A 422 9.62 20.38 4.17
CA GLY A 422 8.97 19.17 4.67
C GLY A 422 8.08 18.49 3.63
N LYS A 423 7.23 19.26 2.94
CA LYS A 423 6.41 18.73 1.84
C LYS A 423 7.26 18.11 0.74
N LYS A 424 8.36 18.78 0.36
CA LYS A 424 9.27 18.27 -0.66
C LYS A 424 9.99 16.99 -0.24
N ALA A 425 10.46 16.92 1.02
CA ALA A 425 11.13 15.75 1.56
C ALA A 425 10.19 14.53 1.57
N MET A 426 8.98 14.69 2.09
CA MET A 426 7.97 13.63 2.09
C MET A 426 7.61 13.18 0.69
N LEU A 427 7.38 14.12 -0.23
CA LEU A 427 7.04 13.78 -1.62
C LEU A 427 8.21 13.09 -2.34
N HIS A 428 9.45 13.52 -2.11
CA HIS A 428 10.63 12.88 -2.69
C HIS A 428 10.76 11.41 -2.26
N ARG A 429 10.59 11.15 -0.97
CA ARG A 429 10.57 9.78 -0.45
C ARG A 429 9.40 8.99 -1.05
N TYR A 430 8.24 9.59 -1.14
CA TYR A 430 7.06 8.95 -1.71
C TYR A 430 7.27 8.50 -3.16
N VAL A 431 7.78 9.37 -4.04
CA VAL A 431 7.97 9.04 -5.45
C VAL A 431 9.15 8.09 -5.71
N SER A 432 9.99 7.82 -4.72
CA SER A 432 11.14 6.91 -4.86
C SER A 432 10.74 5.51 -5.32
N ALA A 433 9.55 5.05 -4.91
CA ALA A 433 9.01 3.76 -5.33
C ALA A 433 8.80 3.64 -6.86
N SER A 434 8.57 4.75 -7.57
CA SER A 434 8.39 4.77 -9.03
C SER A 434 9.69 4.81 -9.81
N ALA A 435 10.80 5.21 -9.18
CA ALA A 435 12.09 5.43 -9.84
C ALA A 435 12.66 4.16 -10.45
N ILE A 436 12.53 3.04 -9.76
CA ILE A 436 13.10 1.77 -10.19
C ILE A 436 12.45 1.25 -11.50
N GLY A 437 11.13 1.38 -11.62
CA GLY A 437 10.42 0.99 -12.84
C GLY A 437 10.84 1.83 -14.06
N ARG A 438 11.04 3.15 -13.86
CA ARG A 438 11.54 4.04 -14.90
C ARG A 438 12.99 3.68 -15.27
N TYR A 439 13.84 3.44 -14.29
CA TYR A 439 15.21 3.01 -14.53
C TYR A 439 15.25 1.74 -15.37
N GLN A 440 14.43 0.74 -15.02
CA GLN A 440 14.33 -0.51 -15.78
C GLN A 440 13.85 -0.27 -17.22
N ALA A 441 12.81 0.55 -17.41
CA ALA A 441 12.29 0.87 -18.75
C ALA A 441 13.33 1.51 -19.68
N LEU A 442 14.20 2.34 -19.12
CA LEU A 442 15.26 3.03 -19.87
C LEU A 442 16.47 2.13 -20.19
N ASN A 443 16.80 1.19 -19.31
CA ASN A 443 18.02 0.39 -19.39
C ASN A 443 17.77 -1.10 -19.74
N LYS A 444 16.56 -1.49 -20.12
CA LYS A 444 16.11 -2.87 -20.35
C LYS A 444 17.08 -3.74 -21.17
N LYS A 445 17.83 -3.14 -22.12
CA LYS A 445 18.78 -3.88 -22.96
C LYS A 445 20.04 -4.34 -22.20
N ASN A 446 20.43 -3.62 -21.17
CA ASN A 446 21.70 -3.77 -20.45
C ASN A 446 21.57 -4.45 -19.09
N ILE A 447 20.36 -4.50 -18.52
CA ILE A 447 20.07 -5.02 -17.19
C ILE A 447 19.16 -6.25 -17.26
N GLY A 448 19.07 -6.98 -16.15
CA GLY A 448 18.14 -8.09 -15.96
C GLY A 448 16.79 -7.64 -15.38
N GLU A 449 16.15 -8.55 -14.67
CA GLU A 449 14.86 -8.31 -14.03
C GLU A 449 14.98 -7.40 -12.81
N MET A 450 13.86 -6.82 -12.42
CA MET A 450 13.69 -6.12 -11.16
C MET A 450 13.09 -7.08 -10.14
N MET A 451 13.60 -7.04 -8.92
CA MET A 451 13.05 -7.77 -7.79
C MET A 451 12.82 -6.81 -6.62
N SER A 452 11.69 -6.96 -5.94
CA SER A 452 11.36 -6.18 -4.74
C SER A 452 11.00 -7.12 -3.60
N LEU A 453 11.56 -6.84 -2.42
CA LEU A 453 11.27 -7.55 -1.19
C LEU A 453 10.88 -6.54 -0.11
N ASP A 454 9.75 -6.79 0.54
CA ASP A 454 9.29 -6.01 1.69
C ASP A 454 9.55 -6.85 2.94
N ILE A 455 10.49 -6.41 3.75
CA ILE A 455 11.06 -7.17 4.86
C ILE A 455 10.79 -6.47 6.19
N ALA A 456 10.27 -7.19 7.16
CA ALA A 456 10.17 -6.75 8.55
C ALA A 456 11.20 -7.49 9.40
N PHE A 457 12.20 -6.79 9.91
CA PHE A 457 13.18 -7.37 10.83
C PHE A 457 12.64 -7.44 12.25
N PRO A 458 13.20 -8.33 13.10
CA PRO A 458 13.00 -8.29 14.53
C PRO A 458 13.33 -6.91 15.11
N ARG A 459 12.59 -6.49 16.13
CA ARG A 459 12.74 -5.14 16.71
C ARG A 459 14.10 -4.89 17.34
N ASN A 460 14.77 -5.94 17.80
CA ASN A 460 16.12 -5.89 18.37
C ASN A 460 17.25 -6.03 17.35
N GLU A 461 16.97 -6.17 16.05
CA GLU A 461 18.00 -6.31 15.01
C GLU A 461 18.87 -5.05 14.93
N LYS A 462 20.15 -5.17 15.23
CA LYS A 462 21.11 -4.06 15.16
C LYS A 462 21.55 -3.79 13.71
N ASN A 463 21.76 -4.84 12.95
CA ASN A 463 22.23 -4.77 11.56
C ASN A 463 21.04 -4.54 10.62
N TRP A 464 20.33 -3.43 10.80
CA TRP A 464 19.12 -3.10 10.04
C TRP A 464 19.39 -2.87 8.56
N LEU A 465 20.57 -2.37 8.20
CA LEU A 465 20.99 -2.27 6.80
C LEU A 465 21.55 -3.62 6.34
N GLU A 466 21.28 -3.94 5.10
CA GLU A 466 21.67 -5.19 4.50
C GLU A 466 23.16 -5.25 4.16
N ASN A 467 23.81 -6.32 4.57
CA ASN A 467 25.17 -6.64 4.18
C ASN A 467 25.15 -8.00 3.45
N LEU A 468 25.07 -7.94 2.12
CA LEU A 468 24.99 -9.13 1.28
C LEU A 468 26.37 -9.75 1.03
N PRO A 469 26.48 -11.10 0.98
CA PRO A 469 27.66 -11.79 0.51
C PRO A 469 28.10 -11.30 -0.88
N LYS A 470 29.41 -11.36 -1.15
CA LYS A 470 29.96 -10.89 -2.42
C LYS A 470 29.31 -11.57 -3.62
N GLU A 471 29.06 -12.88 -3.52
CA GLU A 471 28.48 -13.71 -4.59
C GLU A 471 27.07 -13.26 -4.97
N ILE A 472 26.33 -12.66 -4.03
CA ILE A 472 25.02 -12.06 -4.28
C ILE A 472 25.17 -10.65 -4.81
N ASN A 473 26.03 -9.82 -4.18
CA ASN A 473 26.29 -8.46 -4.65
C ASN A 473 26.77 -8.43 -6.11
N ASP A 474 27.60 -9.39 -6.52
CA ASP A 474 28.12 -9.49 -7.89
C ASP A 474 27.02 -9.78 -8.93
N LYS A 475 25.85 -10.28 -8.52
CA LYS A 475 24.66 -10.52 -9.36
C LYS A 475 23.79 -9.27 -9.51
N LEU A 476 23.99 -8.25 -8.68
CA LEU A 476 23.16 -7.04 -8.62
C LEU A 476 23.81 -5.90 -9.41
N GLU A 477 23.01 -5.19 -10.17
CA GLU A 477 23.37 -3.95 -10.85
C GLU A 477 23.17 -2.75 -9.93
N LEU A 478 22.01 -2.68 -9.27
CA LEU A 478 21.65 -1.61 -8.35
C LEU A 478 20.81 -2.13 -7.19
N LYS A 479 20.93 -1.45 -6.05
CA LYS A 479 20.16 -1.66 -4.84
C LYS A 479 19.52 -0.34 -4.43
N PHE A 480 18.20 -0.36 -4.21
CA PHE A 480 17.47 0.80 -3.72
C PHE A 480 16.87 0.46 -2.37
N TYR A 481 17.35 1.13 -1.31
CA TYR A 481 16.91 0.89 0.05
C TYR A 481 16.18 2.08 0.60
N TYR A 482 14.95 1.84 1.01
CA TYR A 482 14.13 2.77 1.75
C TYR A 482 13.17 2.00 2.66
N GLY A 483 12.56 2.65 3.63
CA GLY A 483 11.66 1.95 4.55
C GLY A 483 11.21 2.78 5.72
N HIS A 484 10.46 2.11 6.60
CA HIS A 484 9.91 2.67 7.84
C HIS A 484 10.80 2.26 9.01
N LEU A 485 11.90 2.98 9.23
CA LEU A 485 12.97 2.57 10.13
C LEU A 485 12.50 2.36 11.58
N PHE A 486 11.56 3.16 12.10
CA PHE A 486 11.02 2.94 13.44
C PHE A 486 10.37 1.56 13.61
N CYS A 487 9.70 1.09 12.58
CA CYS A 487 9.02 -0.20 12.57
C CYS A 487 9.92 -1.36 12.13
N HIS A 488 11.16 -1.10 11.74
CA HIS A 488 12.09 -2.06 11.12
C HIS A 488 11.51 -2.74 9.87
N VAL A 489 10.73 -2.00 9.08
CA VAL A 489 10.19 -2.47 7.80
C VAL A 489 10.92 -1.79 6.67
N PHE A 490 11.47 -2.58 5.75
CA PHE A 490 12.31 -2.11 4.65
C PHE A 490 11.80 -2.60 3.30
N HIS A 491 11.86 -1.70 2.33
CA HIS A 491 11.60 -1.99 0.93
C HIS A 491 12.94 -2.12 0.21
N HIS A 492 13.36 -3.35 -0.01
CA HIS A 492 14.58 -3.66 -0.73
C HIS A 492 14.25 -3.91 -2.19
N ASN A 493 14.73 -3.04 -3.07
CA ASN A 493 14.54 -3.20 -4.50
C ASN A 493 15.88 -3.45 -5.18
N TYR A 494 15.94 -4.47 -6.00
CA TYR A 494 17.14 -4.91 -6.69
C TYR A 494 16.93 -4.85 -8.21
N ILE A 495 17.91 -4.33 -8.91
CA ILE A 495 18.05 -4.52 -10.35
C ILE A 495 19.12 -5.57 -10.55
N LEU A 496 18.80 -6.63 -11.25
CA LEU A 496 19.72 -7.73 -11.52
C LEU A 496 20.60 -7.42 -12.73
N LYS A 497 21.80 -7.97 -12.74
CA LYS A 497 22.62 -8.01 -13.95
C LYS A 497 21.98 -8.93 -14.99
N LYS A 498 22.25 -8.65 -16.26
CA LYS A 498 21.70 -9.42 -17.37
C LYS A 498 22.10 -10.89 -17.28
N GLY A 499 21.13 -11.79 -17.43
CA GLY A 499 21.33 -13.22 -17.40
C GLY A 499 21.27 -13.87 -16.01
N VAL A 500 21.06 -13.09 -14.95
CA VAL A 500 20.83 -13.62 -13.60
C VAL A 500 19.42 -14.15 -13.49
N ASP A 501 19.27 -15.36 -12.93
CA ASP A 501 17.97 -15.96 -12.63
C ASP A 501 17.35 -15.30 -11.38
N ALA A 502 16.30 -14.53 -11.61
CA ALA A 502 15.60 -13.78 -10.56
C ALA A 502 14.94 -14.68 -9.51
N LYS A 503 14.41 -15.84 -9.93
CA LYS A 503 13.75 -16.77 -9.01
C LYS A 503 14.76 -17.39 -8.05
N LYS A 504 15.87 -17.90 -8.58
CA LYS A 504 16.94 -18.50 -7.78
C LYS A 504 17.55 -17.47 -6.82
N LEU A 505 17.83 -16.25 -7.31
CA LEU A 505 18.40 -15.20 -6.47
C LEU A 505 17.42 -14.78 -5.37
N LYS A 506 16.12 -14.76 -5.66
CA LYS A 506 15.10 -14.49 -4.64
C LYS A 506 15.13 -15.54 -3.53
N GLU A 507 15.22 -16.82 -3.88
CA GLU A 507 15.32 -17.92 -2.92
C GLU A 507 16.57 -17.76 -2.03
N GLU A 508 17.74 -17.48 -2.63
CA GLU A 508 19.00 -17.22 -1.92
C GLU A 508 18.88 -16.03 -0.91
N LEU A 509 18.21 -14.95 -1.32
CA LEU A 509 17.97 -13.79 -0.45
C LEU A 509 16.99 -14.10 0.69
N LEU A 510 15.91 -14.83 0.40
CA LEU A 510 14.94 -15.21 1.43
C LEU A 510 15.56 -16.11 2.50
N GLU A 511 16.50 -17.02 2.13
CA GLU A 511 17.25 -17.81 3.10
C GLU A 511 18.12 -16.95 4.04
N ILE A 512 18.67 -15.83 3.54
CA ILE A 512 19.43 -14.88 4.38
C ILE A 512 18.48 -14.19 5.37
N TYR A 513 17.30 -13.76 4.92
CA TYR A 513 16.32 -13.11 5.77
C TYR A 513 15.71 -14.06 6.80
N ASP A 514 15.45 -15.31 6.42
CA ASP A 514 14.95 -16.34 7.35
C ASP A 514 15.95 -16.58 8.50
N ARG A 515 17.25 -16.67 8.20
CA ARG A 515 18.31 -16.80 9.23
C ARG A 515 18.36 -15.58 10.17
N ARG A 516 17.92 -14.41 9.73
CA ARG A 516 17.83 -13.18 10.52
C ARG A 516 16.47 -13.02 11.24
N GLY A 517 15.57 -14.00 11.11
CA GLY A 517 14.24 -13.95 11.73
C GLY A 517 13.29 -12.92 11.11
N ALA A 518 13.57 -12.47 9.90
CA ALA A 518 12.73 -11.52 9.19
C ALA A 518 11.37 -12.13 8.79
N GLN A 519 10.36 -11.28 8.69
CA GLN A 519 9.02 -11.63 8.21
C GLN A 519 8.75 -10.95 6.87
N TYR A 520 8.08 -11.65 5.97
CA TYR A 520 7.73 -11.11 4.65
C TYR A 520 6.48 -11.80 4.07
N PRO A 521 5.68 -11.13 3.21
CA PRO A 521 5.74 -9.70 2.96
C PRO A 521 5.36 -8.88 4.20
N ALA A 522 5.91 -7.66 4.31
CA ALA A 522 5.74 -6.84 5.49
C ALA A 522 4.57 -5.86 5.41
N GLU A 523 4.21 -5.35 4.24
CA GLU A 523 3.26 -4.24 4.12
C GLU A 523 2.25 -4.31 2.96
N HIS A 524 2.25 -5.32 2.13
CA HIS A 524 1.43 -5.31 0.91
C HIS A 524 0.51 -6.50 0.75
#